data_56d0a229dce11ed50ccd38261176c856
#
_entry.id   56d0a229dce11ed50ccd38261176c856
#
_cell.length_a   1.000
_cell.length_b   1.000
_cell.length_c   1.000
_cell.angle_alpha   90.00
_cell.angle_beta   90.00
_cell.angle_gamma   90.00
#
_symmetry.space_group_name_H-M   'P 1'
#
loop_
_entity.id
_entity.type
_entity.pdbx_description
1 polymer ?
#
loop_
_entity_poly.entity_id
_entity_poly.type
_entity_poly.pdbx_seq_one_letter_code
_entity_poly.pdbx_strand_id
1 'polypeptide(L)'
;MVSAPMIQGRIVTPEILAQVRGLIAQQPDWSRRRLALELCRQWHWQNAAGQIKDMAARSFLDKLKGRGWIELPLRQRRRGPGFAPRLAALSSPTPPEIKESLAQLRPLQWQVFSARQPQAAQFNAYLARYHYLPYRSTVGENLGYLVQDRQGRDLACALFGAAAWKTQPRDAFIGWTANERQTYLGLVVNNSRFLILPWVRVPELASHILGRVARRVASDWQAHYGHAVVLLETFVERERFRGSCYRAANWLYVGQTQGRTRQDRRHQLQGPVKDVFVYPLQRNFRQQLRHVDG
;
A
#
# COMPACT_ATOMS: atom_id res chain seq x y z
N MET A 1 -30.68 24.74 -7.52
CA MET A 1 -30.71 23.26 -7.43
C MET A 1 -29.50 22.80 -6.61
N VAL A 2 -29.72 22.20 -5.44
CA VAL A 2 -28.62 21.70 -4.60
C VAL A 2 -28.00 20.48 -5.29
N SER A 3 -26.75 20.61 -5.71
CA SER A 3 -26.00 19.51 -6.35
C SER A 3 -25.95 18.31 -5.42
N ALA A 4 -26.36 17.12 -5.92
CA ALA A 4 -26.32 15.90 -5.15
C ALA A 4 -24.87 15.61 -4.66
N PRO A 5 -24.64 15.32 -3.38
CA PRO A 5 -23.31 15.17 -2.83
C PRO A 5 -22.57 13.95 -3.38
N MET A 6 -21.31 14.12 -3.68
CA MET A 6 -20.43 13.03 -4.13
C MET A 6 -19.70 12.38 -2.93
N ILE A 7 -19.81 11.07 -2.79
CA ILE A 7 -19.12 10.29 -1.75
C ILE A 7 -18.38 9.11 -2.40
N GLN A 8 -17.07 9.01 -2.18
CA GLN A 8 -16.22 7.94 -2.74
C GLN A 8 -16.32 7.81 -4.27
N GLY A 9 -16.46 8.95 -4.97
CA GLY A 9 -16.59 9.00 -6.42
C GLY A 9 -17.98 8.64 -6.95
N ARG A 10 -19.00 8.55 -6.07
CA ARG A 10 -20.40 8.32 -6.45
C ARG A 10 -21.29 9.47 -6.04
N ILE A 11 -22.15 9.89 -6.94
CA ILE A 11 -23.22 10.85 -6.65
C ILE A 11 -24.27 10.14 -5.81
N VAL A 12 -24.65 10.75 -4.68
CA VAL A 12 -25.65 10.17 -3.76
C VAL A 12 -27.01 10.78 -4.08
N THR A 13 -27.78 10.05 -4.87
CA THR A 13 -29.17 10.42 -5.19
C THR A 13 -30.16 9.82 -4.18
N PRO A 14 -31.42 10.31 -4.13
CA PRO A 14 -32.46 9.69 -3.32
C PRO A 14 -32.67 8.20 -3.59
N GLU A 15 -32.55 7.79 -4.87
CA GLU A 15 -32.71 6.39 -5.31
C GLU A 15 -31.60 5.51 -4.74
N ILE A 16 -30.34 6.00 -4.77
CA ILE A 16 -29.19 5.30 -4.15
C ILE A 16 -29.39 5.15 -2.65
N LEU A 17 -29.92 6.17 -1.97
CA LEU A 17 -30.22 6.08 -0.54
C LEU A 17 -31.34 5.08 -0.26
N ALA A 18 -32.40 5.08 -1.08
CA ALA A 18 -33.50 4.13 -0.97
C ALA A 18 -33.02 2.68 -1.17
N GLN A 19 -32.18 2.46 -2.18
CA GLN A 19 -31.56 1.14 -2.43
C GLN A 19 -30.70 0.65 -1.28
N VAL A 20 -29.85 1.52 -0.70
CA VAL A 20 -29.01 1.16 0.45
C VAL A 20 -29.86 0.86 1.68
N ARG A 21 -30.89 1.67 1.97
CA ARG A 21 -31.85 1.44 3.07
C ARG A 21 -32.61 0.14 2.89
N GLY A 22 -33.11 -0.11 1.67
CA GLY A 22 -33.81 -1.34 1.32
C GLY A 22 -32.96 -2.59 1.54
N LEU A 23 -31.69 -2.56 1.09
CA LEU A 23 -30.77 -3.67 1.31
C LEU A 23 -30.49 -3.92 2.80
N ILE A 24 -30.33 -2.85 3.59
CA ILE A 24 -30.12 -2.98 5.04
C ILE A 24 -31.37 -3.56 5.72
N ALA A 25 -32.56 -3.11 5.35
CA ALA A 25 -33.82 -3.59 5.91
C ALA A 25 -34.11 -5.07 5.55
N GLN A 26 -33.82 -5.47 4.32
CA GLN A 26 -33.98 -6.85 3.87
C GLN A 26 -32.98 -7.81 4.49
N GLN A 27 -31.82 -7.31 4.93
CA GLN A 27 -30.72 -8.13 5.42
C GLN A 27 -30.17 -7.58 6.76
N PRO A 28 -30.97 -7.58 7.83
CA PRO A 28 -30.60 -6.96 9.12
C PRO A 28 -29.41 -7.64 9.79
N ASP A 29 -29.21 -8.93 9.54
CA ASP A 29 -28.12 -9.74 10.12
C ASP A 29 -26.79 -9.67 9.34
N TRP A 30 -26.79 -8.97 8.22
CA TRP A 30 -25.56 -8.88 7.44
C TRP A 30 -24.54 -7.96 8.09
N SER A 31 -23.28 -8.40 8.08
CA SER A 31 -22.17 -7.55 8.47
C SER A 31 -22.02 -6.39 7.49
N ARG A 32 -21.46 -5.25 7.96
CA ARG A 32 -21.15 -4.09 7.09
C ARG A 32 -20.26 -4.45 5.89
N ARG A 33 -19.39 -5.46 6.06
CA ARG A 33 -18.57 -5.98 4.95
C ARG A 33 -19.42 -6.67 3.90
N ARG A 34 -20.39 -7.49 4.33
CA ARG A 34 -21.27 -8.21 3.40
C ARG A 34 -22.18 -7.25 2.64
N LEU A 35 -22.73 -6.24 3.33
CA LEU A 35 -23.49 -5.14 2.70
C LEU A 35 -22.65 -4.40 1.66
N ALA A 36 -21.40 -4.04 2.00
CA ALA A 36 -20.50 -3.35 1.09
C ALA A 36 -20.15 -4.18 -0.15
N LEU A 37 -19.90 -5.48 0.01
CA LEU A 37 -19.64 -6.40 -1.10
C LEU A 37 -20.84 -6.52 -2.03
N GLU A 38 -22.06 -6.61 -1.48
CA GLU A 38 -23.27 -6.71 -2.25
C GLU A 38 -23.55 -5.44 -3.07
N LEU A 39 -23.41 -4.27 -2.44
CA LEU A 39 -23.51 -2.99 -3.15
C LEU A 39 -22.46 -2.87 -4.27
N CYS A 40 -21.25 -3.36 -4.05
CA CYS A 40 -20.25 -3.38 -5.11
C CYS A 40 -20.66 -4.26 -6.28
N ARG A 41 -21.29 -5.41 -6.04
CA ARG A 41 -21.79 -6.31 -7.09
C ARG A 41 -22.93 -5.67 -7.86
N GLN A 42 -23.94 -5.16 -7.16
CA GLN A 42 -25.11 -4.51 -7.78
C GLN A 42 -24.72 -3.28 -8.59
N TRP A 43 -23.72 -2.54 -8.16
CA TRP A 43 -23.26 -1.31 -8.80
C TRP A 43 -22.08 -1.49 -9.74
N HIS A 44 -21.62 -2.71 -9.96
CA HIS A 44 -20.40 -3.02 -10.72
C HIS A 44 -19.21 -2.17 -10.26
N TRP A 45 -19.11 -1.95 -8.93
CA TRP A 45 -18.12 -1.05 -8.35
C TRP A 45 -16.77 -1.75 -8.21
N GLN A 46 -16.00 -1.66 -9.27
CA GLN A 46 -14.69 -2.32 -9.42
C GLN A 46 -13.60 -1.28 -9.68
N ASN A 47 -12.34 -1.68 -9.47
CA ASN A 47 -11.18 -0.91 -9.91
C ASN A 47 -10.88 -1.21 -11.39
N ALA A 48 -9.84 -0.56 -11.96
CA ALA A 48 -9.42 -0.77 -13.34
C ALA A 48 -8.98 -2.23 -13.64
N ALA A 49 -8.66 -3.02 -12.62
CA ALA A 49 -8.30 -4.43 -12.70
C ALA A 49 -9.51 -5.38 -12.49
N GLY A 50 -10.75 -4.88 -12.51
CA GLY A 50 -11.95 -5.68 -12.31
C GLY A 50 -12.20 -6.13 -10.86
N GLN A 51 -11.41 -5.67 -9.91
CA GLN A 51 -11.55 -6.08 -8.50
C GLN A 51 -12.57 -5.22 -7.77
N ILE A 52 -13.36 -5.87 -6.92
CA ILE A 52 -14.40 -5.24 -6.11
C ILE A 52 -13.82 -4.20 -5.14
N LYS A 53 -14.32 -2.97 -5.18
CA LYS A 53 -13.92 -1.86 -4.29
C LYS A 53 -14.58 -1.91 -2.90
N ASP A 54 -14.51 -3.06 -2.21
CA ASP A 54 -15.19 -3.27 -0.90
C ASP A 54 -14.80 -2.26 0.18
N MET A 55 -13.53 -1.80 0.18
CA MET A 55 -13.07 -0.77 1.11
C MET A 55 -13.69 0.60 0.82
N ALA A 56 -13.84 0.97 -0.46
CA ALA A 56 -14.51 2.20 -0.84
C ALA A 56 -15.99 2.14 -0.47
N ALA A 57 -16.66 1.01 -0.71
CA ALA A 57 -18.05 0.80 -0.34
C ALA A 57 -18.27 0.83 1.18
N ARG A 58 -17.39 0.24 1.98
CA ARG A 58 -17.45 0.37 3.45
C ARG A 58 -17.29 1.82 3.92
N SER A 59 -16.33 2.53 3.33
CA SER A 59 -16.15 3.95 3.62
C SER A 59 -17.35 4.80 3.17
N PHE A 60 -17.99 4.45 2.06
CA PHE A 60 -19.22 5.06 1.58
C PHE A 60 -20.36 4.88 2.60
N LEU A 61 -20.62 3.65 3.04
CA LEU A 61 -21.61 3.34 4.06
C LEU A 61 -21.36 4.07 5.41
N ASP A 62 -20.10 4.07 5.88
CA ASP A 62 -19.73 4.78 7.12
C ASP A 62 -19.95 6.31 6.98
N LYS A 63 -19.72 6.89 5.79
CA LYS A 63 -19.99 8.31 5.53
C LYS A 63 -21.48 8.64 5.45
N LEU A 64 -22.32 7.76 4.86
CA LEU A 64 -23.77 7.91 4.86
C LEU A 64 -24.32 7.86 6.29
N LYS A 65 -23.86 6.91 7.11
CA LYS A 65 -24.20 6.85 8.53
C LYS A 65 -23.77 8.10 9.29
N GLY A 66 -22.54 8.58 9.06
CA GLY A 66 -22.02 9.79 9.72
C GLY A 66 -22.80 11.08 9.40
N ARG A 67 -23.59 11.06 8.33
CA ARG A 67 -24.53 12.13 7.95
C ARG A 67 -25.98 11.90 8.42
N GLY A 68 -26.23 10.80 9.13
CA GLY A 68 -27.57 10.41 9.58
C GLY A 68 -28.51 9.95 8.46
N TRP A 69 -27.98 9.62 7.27
CA TRP A 69 -28.81 9.24 6.12
C TRP A 69 -29.19 7.75 6.11
N ILE A 70 -28.44 6.92 6.81
CA ILE A 70 -28.70 5.50 7.00
C ILE A 70 -28.33 5.05 8.41
N GLU A 71 -28.93 3.98 8.87
CA GLU A 71 -28.48 3.22 10.04
C GLU A 71 -27.76 1.94 9.58
N LEU A 72 -26.61 1.66 10.17
CA LEU A 72 -25.84 0.46 9.87
C LEU A 72 -25.94 -0.53 11.02
N PRO A 73 -25.96 -1.85 10.75
CA PRO A 73 -25.87 -2.87 11.76
C PRO A 73 -24.70 -2.63 12.71
N LEU A 74 -24.85 -3.06 13.97
CA LEU A 74 -23.77 -2.99 14.95
C LEU A 74 -22.51 -3.65 14.39
N ARG A 75 -21.33 -3.04 14.64
CA ARG A 75 -20.06 -3.65 14.25
C ARG A 75 -19.93 -4.99 14.95
N GLN A 76 -20.13 -6.07 14.24
CA GLN A 76 -19.76 -7.39 14.74
C GLN A 76 -18.23 -7.38 14.94
N ARG A 77 -17.77 -7.12 16.17
CA ARG A 77 -16.39 -7.35 16.57
C ARG A 77 -16.19 -8.87 16.60
N ARG A 78 -15.91 -9.49 15.45
CA ARG A 78 -15.06 -10.67 15.51
C ARG A 78 -13.71 -10.17 16.01
N ARG A 79 -13.41 -10.36 17.29
CA ARG A 79 -12.05 -10.62 17.74
C ARG A 79 -11.63 -11.93 17.03
N GLY A 80 -11.25 -11.83 15.77
CA GLY A 80 -10.33 -12.80 15.24
C GLY A 80 -9.11 -12.76 16.15
N PRO A 81 -8.41 -13.88 16.39
CA PRO A 81 -7.13 -13.83 17.06
C PRO A 81 -6.36 -12.71 16.39
N GLY A 82 -6.08 -11.63 17.14
CA GLY A 82 -5.36 -10.51 16.61
C GLY A 82 -4.12 -11.12 15.97
N PHE A 83 -3.83 -10.75 14.74
CA PHE A 83 -2.56 -11.07 14.11
C PHE A 83 -1.50 -10.23 14.84
N ALA A 84 -1.28 -10.59 16.11
CA ALA A 84 0.00 -10.34 16.76
C ALA A 84 0.94 -11.34 16.08
N PRO A 85 1.94 -10.88 15.32
CA PRO A 85 3.00 -11.79 14.89
C PRO A 85 3.41 -12.53 16.16
N ARG A 86 3.44 -13.86 16.13
CA ARG A 86 3.95 -14.64 17.25
C ARG A 86 5.41 -14.19 17.43
N LEU A 87 5.62 -13.21 18.28
CA LEU A 87 6.94 -12.74 18.73
C LEU A 87 7.78 -13.91 19.29
N ALA A 88 7.13 -15.00 19.69
CA ALA A 88 7.76 -16.25 20.10
C ALA A 88 8.65 -16.90 19.02
N ALA A 89 8.47 -16.60 17.74
CA ALA A 89 9.35 -17.12 16.68
C ALA A 89 10.71 -16.38 16.60
N LEU A 90 10.89 -15.30 17.36
CA LEU A 90 12.12 -14.49 17.37
C LEU A 90 12.91 -14.57 18.68
N SER A 91 12.69 -15.57 19.51
CA SER A 91 13.54 -15.88 20.65
C SER A 91 14.88 -16.52 20.25
N SER A 92 15.15 -16.68 18.97
CA SER A 92 16.47 -17.08 18.47
C SER A 92 17.51 -16.00 18.78
N PRO A 93 18.74 -16.39 19.19
CA PRO A 93 19.83 -15.44 19.37
C PRO A 93 20.03 -14.60 18.10
N THR A 94 20.47 -13.36 18.25
CA THR A 94 20.79 -12.49 17.12
C THR A 94 21.80 -13.21 16.21
N PRO A 95 21.53 -13.36 14.92
CA PRO A 95 22.47 -14.01 14.01
C PRO A 95 23.83 -13.29 14.02
N PRO A 96 24.94 -14.00 13.70
CA PRO A 96 26.23 -13.37 13.55
C PRO A 96 26.20 -12.25 12.50
N GLU A 97 27.05 -11.25 12.71
CA GLU A 97 27.11 -10.09 11.83
C GLU A 97 27.63 -10.50 10.44
N ILE A 98 26.96 -9.98 9.39
CA ILE A 98 27.32 -10.21 7.99
C ILE A 98 28.04 -8.96 7.48
N LYS A 99 29.34 -9.09 7.20
CA LYS A 99 30.23 -8.00 6.73
C LYS A 99 30.87 -8.28 5.38
N GLU A 100 30.59 -9.42 4.79
CA GLU A 100 31.12 -9.83 3.49
C GLU A 100 30.74 -8.80 2.40
N SER A 101 31.53 -8.76 1.33
CA SER A 101 31.22 -7.93 0.18
C SER A 101 29.95 -8.39 -0.52
N LEU A 102 29.28 -7.48 -1.22
CA LEU A 102 28.10 -7.82 -2.03
C LEU A 102 28.37 -8.95 -3.05
N ALA A 103 29.59 -9.00 -3.59
CA ALA A 103 30.00 -10.07 -4.51
C ALA A 103 29.97 -11.45 -3.86
N GLN A 104 30.39 -11.55 -2.62
CA GLN A 104 30.42 -12.81 -1.84
C GLN A 104 29.03 -13.31 -1.45
N LEU A 105 28.05 -12.40 -1.31
CA LEU A 105 26.66 -12.76 -0.99
C LEU A 105 25.87 -13.29 -2.19
N ARG A 106 26.31 -13.01 -3.40
CA ARG A 106 25.60 -13.40 -4.64
C ARG A 106 25.74 -14.90 -4.95
N PRO A 107 24.72 -15.49 -5.65
CA PRO A 107 23.46 -14.86 -6.08
C PRO A 107 22.50 -14.61 -4.92
N LEU A 108 21.82 -13.46 -4.91
CA LEU A 108 20.78 -13.20 -3.92
C LEU A 108 19.52 -14.02 -4.25
N GLN A 109 18.94 -14.61 -3.24
CA GLN A 109 17.69 -15.36 -3.30
C GLN A 109 16.51 -14.48 -2.88
N TRP A 110 15.33 -14.72 -3.45
CA TRP A 110 14.17 -13.88 -3.27
C TRP A 110 12.95 -14.72 -2.96
N GLN A 111 12.41 -14.59 -1.77
CA GLN A 111 11.10 -15.09 -1.44
C GLN A 111 10.09 -13.98 -1.65
N VAL A 112 9.07 -14.25 -2.49
CA VAL A 112 8.02 -13.29 -2.85
C VAL A 112 6.68 -13.84 -2.42
N PHE A 113 5.92 -13.04 -1.69
CA PHE A 113 4.63 -13.45 -1.13
C PHE A 113 3.75 -12.23 -0.82
N SER A 114 2.46 -12.43 -0.67
CA SER A 114 1.63 -11.44 0.02
C SER A 114 1.92 -11.51 1.53
N ALA A 115 2.12 -10.34 2.17
CA ALA A 115 2.41 -10.26 3.61
C ALA A 115 1.29 -10.84 4.51
N ARG A 116 0.16 -11.26 3.92
CA ARG A 116 -0.95 -11.94 4.60
C ARG A 116 -0.87 -13.46 4.58
N GLN A 117 0.00 -14.00 3.76
CA GLN A 117 0.18 -15.45 3.64
C GLN A 117 0.97 -16.01 4.83
N PRO A 118 0.76 -17.28 5.22
CA PRO A 118 1.52 -17.91 6.32
C PRO A 118 3.03 -17.87 6.11
N GLN A 119 3.50 -17.97 4.87
CA GLN A 119 4.92 -17.92 4.50
C GLN A 119 5.58 -16.57 4.87
N ALA A 120 4.80 -15.50 5.03
CA ALA A 120 5.28 -14.19 5.43
C ALA A 120 5.55 -14.05 6.94
N ALA A 121 5.41 -15.11 7.75
CA ALA A 121 5.51 -15.01 9.21
C ALA A 121 6.84 -14.42 9.67
N GLN A 122 7.98 -14.92 9.15
CA GLN A 122 9.33 -14.44 9.46
C GLN A 122 9.54 -12.99 9.01
N PHE A 123 9.15 -12.68 7.78
CA PHE A 123 9.18 -11.32 7.22
C PHE A 123 8.39 -10.31 8.07
N ASN A 124 7.16 -10.68 8.45
CA ASN A 124 6.31 -9.85 9.29
C ASN A 124 6.90 -9.62 10.68
N ALA A 125 7.53 -10.66 11.24
CA ALA A 125 8.23 -10.59 12.53
C ALA A 125 9.43 -9.64 12.47
N TYR A 126 10.23 -9.69 11.39
CA TYR A 126 11.32 -8.74 11.17
C TYR A 126 10.83 -7.30 11.08
N LEU A 127 9.80 -7.03 10.28
CA LEU A 127 9.24 -5.68 10.17
C LEU A 127 8.67 -5.18 11.50
N ALA A 128 7.97 -6.03 12.26
CA ALA A 128 7.40 -5.66 13.55
C ALA A 128 8.47 -5.33 14.60
N ARG A 129 9.62 -6.05 14.58
CA ARG A 129 10.67 -5.91 15.57
C ARG A 129 11.70 -4.84 15.24
N TYR A 130 12.10 -4.73 13.96
CA TYR A 130 13.28 -3.95 13.59
C TYR A 130 12.98 -2.73 12.72
N HIS A 131 11.78 -2.61 12.13
CA HIS A 131 11.45 -1.43 11.35
C HIS A 131 11.01 -0.27 12.26
N TYR A 132 11.51 0.95 11.99
CA TYR A 132 11.24 2.13 12.83
C TYR A 132 9.76 2.55 12.88
N LEU A 133 9.00 2.29 11.81
CA LEU A 133 7.55 2.49 11.81
C LEU A 133 6.84 1.23 12.32
N PRO A 134 5.87 1.37 13.25
CA PRO A 134 5.11 0.23 13.72
C PRO A 134 4.50 -0.57 12.57
N TYR A 135 4.63 -1.89 12.64
CA TYR A 135 4.07 -2.80 11.65
C TYR A 135 3.08 -3.76 12.32
N ARG A 136 1.84 -3.77 11.86
CA ARG A 136 0.80 -4.68 12.36
C ARG A 136 0.25 -5.58 11.25
N SER A 137 -0.08 -5.00 10.11
CA SER A 137 -0.61 -5.71 8.95
C SER A 137 -0.63 -4.79 7.74
N THR A 138 -0.83 -5.37 6.57
CA THR A 138 -1.06 -4.65 5.31
C THR A 138 -2.55 -4.61 4.96
N VAL A 139 -2.96 -3.57 4.23
CA VAL A 139 -4.31 -3.42 3.68
C VAL A 139 -4.21 -3.35 2.17
N GLY A 140 -5.11 -4.05 1.46
CA GLY A 140 -5.10 -4.08 0.00
C GLY A 140 -4.05 -5.04 -0.57
N GLU A 141 -3.79 -4.91 -1.86
CA GLU A 141 -2.75 -5.65 -2.58
C GLU A 141 -1.37 -5.30 -2.01
N ASN A 142 -0.52 -6.30 -1.87
CA ASN A 142 0.82 -6.11 -1.33
C ASN A 142 1.73 -7.29 -1.66
N LEU A 143 3.01 -7.00 -1.94
CA LEU A 143 4.06 -8.00 -2.08
C LEU A 143 5.18 -7.71 -1.09
N GLY A 144 5.56 -8.73 -0.33
CA GLY A 144 6.74 -8.77 0.51
C GLY A 144 7.87 -9.50 -0.21
N TYR A 145 9.07 -8.96 -0.08
CA TYR A 145 10.32 -9.56 -0.55
C TYR A 145 11.21 -9.80 0.66
N LEU A 146 11.42 -11.07 1.01
CA LEU A 146 12.50 -11.47 1.91
C LEU A 146 13.71 -11.81 1.05
N VAL A 147 14.80 -11.09 1.28
CA VAL A 147 16.03 -11.22 0.49
C VAL A 147 17.05 -11.99 1.31
N GLN A 148 17.62 -13.01 0.71
CA GLN A 148 18.63 -13.89 1.32
C GLN A 148 19.90 -13.92 0.46
N ASP A 149 21.01 -14.25 1.08
CA ASP A 149 22.24 -14.54 0.34
C ASP A 149 22.23 -15.97 -0.24
N ARG A 150 23.33 -16.33 -0.88
CA ARG A 150 23.51 -17.67 -1.47
C ARG A 150 23.49 -18.81 -0.44
N GLN A 151 23.71 -18.52 0.85
CA GLN A 151 23.68 -19.48 1.96
C GLN A 151 22.32 -19.55 2.64
N GLY A 152 21.33 -18.76 2.19
CA GLY A 152 20.00 -18.69 2.80
C GLY A 152 19.92 -17.79 4.05
N ARG A 153 20.96 -16.98 4.34
CA ARG A 153 20.94 -16.04 5.47
C ARG A 153 20.09 -14.82 5.10
N ASP A 154 19.17 -14.45 5.99
CA ASP A 154 18.27 -13.31 5.78
C ASP A 154 19.04 -11.98 5.82
N LEU A 155 18.86 -11.15 4.78
CA LEU A 155 19.54 -9.88 4.59
C LEU A 155 18.63 -8.68 4.73
N ALA A 156 17.44 -8.73 4.11
CA ALA A 156 16.56 -7.56 4.00
C ALA A 156 15.10 -7.92 3.79
N CYS A 157 14.24 -6.96 4.14
CA CYS A 157 12.80 -7.00 3.87
C CYS A 157 12.41 -5.77 3.06
N ALA A 158 11.65 -5.96 1.97
CA ALA A 158 11.00 -4.88 1.24
C ALA A 158 9.51 -5.16 1.08
N LEU A 159 8.65 -4.20 1.44
CA LEU A 159 7.20 -4.33 1.34
C LEU A 159 6.65 -3.28 0.39
N PHE A 160 5.94 -3.75 -0.61
CA PHE A 160 5.21 -2.95 -1.57
C PHE A 160 3.70 -3.11 -1.35
N GLY A 161 2.94 -2.05 -1.57
CA GLY A 161 1.50 -2.05 -1.37
C GLY A 161 0.82 -0.90 -2.09
N ALA A 162 -0.47 -0.72 -1.82
CA ALA A 162 -1.27 0.32 -2.47
C ALA A 162 -0.66 1.71 -2.28
N ALA A 163 -0.66 2.51 -3.35
CA ALA A 163 -0.19 3.90 -3.35
C ALA A 163 -0.98 4.79 -2.38
N ALA A 164 -0.36 5.89 -1.95
CA ALA A 164 -1.05 6.92 -1.20
C ALA A 164 -2.15 7.58 -2.06
N TRP A 165 -3.34 7.77 -1.47
CA TRP A 165 -4.49 8.31 -2.21
C TRP A 165 -4.19 9.64 -2.92
N LYS A 166 -3.53 10.57 -2.22
CA LYS A 166 -3.16 11.88 -2.75
C LYS A 166 -1.78 12.27 -2.23
N THR A 167 -0.89 12.57 -3.15
CA THR A 167 0.48 13.02 -2.85
C THR A 167 0.84 14.10 -3.84
N GLN A 168 0.83 15.36 -3.42
CA GLN A 168 1.02 16.50 -4.32
C GLN A 168 2.28 16.39 -5.19
N PRO A 169 3.48 16.08 -4.68
CA PRO A 169 4.69 15.98 -5.51
C PRO A 169 4.59 14.89 -6.57
N ARG A 170 4.06 13.70 -6.23
CA ARG A 170 3.87 12.61 -7.19
C ARG A 170 2.82 12.99 -8.23
N ASP A 171 1.68 13.53 -7.80
CA ASP A 171 0.57 13.88 -8.68
C ASP A 171 1.01 14.96 -9.69
N ALA A 172 1.79 15.96 -9.24
CA ALA A 172 2.39 16.98 -10.10
C ALA A 172 3.45 16.40 -11.05
N PHE A 173 4.30 15.47 -10.60
CA PHE A 173 5.30 14.81 -11.42
C PHE A 173 4.67 13.99 -12.57
N ILE A 174 3.55 13.33 -12.30
CA ILE A 174 2.79 12.60 -13.33
C ILE A 174 2.02 13.58 -14.22
N GLY A 175 1.52 14.67 -13.66
CA GLY A 175 0.62 15.64 -14.28
C GLY A 175 -0.85 15.24 -14.17
N TRP A 176 -1.25 14.60 -13.07
CA TRP A 176 -2.59 14.06 -12.86
C TRP A 176 -3.63 15.12 -12.53
N THR A 177 -4.78 15.00 -13.17
CA THR A 177 -6.06 15.52 -12.68
C THR A 177 -6.60 14.66 -11.54
N ALA A 178 -7.63 15.13 -10.85
CA ALA A 178 -8.30 14.37 -9.81
C ALA A 178 -8.97 13.09 -10.34
N ASN A 179 -9.52 13.14 -11.54
CA ASN A 179 -10.21 12.01 -12.20
C ASN A 179 -9.19 10.96 -12.65
N GLU A 180 -8.10 11.36 -13.33
CA GLU A 180 -7.02 10.46 -13.74
C GLU A 180 -6.43 9.75 -12.53
N ARG A 181 -6.13 10.47 -11.44
CA ARG A 181 -5.66 9.84 -10.20
C ARG A 181 -6.64 8.79 -9.68
N GLN A 182 -7.93 9.07 -9.68
CA GLN A 182 -8.93 8.12 -9.21
C GLN A 182 -8.99 6.87 -10.08
N THR A 183 -8.82 7.02 -11.38
CA THR A 183 -8.85 5.93 -12.36
C THR A 183 -7.59 5.08 -12.30
N TYR A 184 -6.41 5.72 -12.31
CA TYR A 184 -5.14 5.06 -12.56
C TYR A 184 -4.27 4.82 -11.32
N LEU A 185 -4.73 5.19 -10.11
CA LEU A 185 -3.95 5.01 -8.88
C LEU A 185 -3.56 3.54 -8.63
N GLY A 186 -4.37 2.58 -9.10
CA GLY A 186 -4.06 1.15 -9.00
C GLY A 186 -2.82 0.71 -9.77
N LEU A 187 -2.34 1.52 -10.72
CA LEU A 187 -1.10 1.26 -11.48
C LEU A 187 0.16 1.79 -10.76
N VAL A 188 -0.01 2.42 -9.60
CA VAL A 188 1.09 2.93 -8.77
C VAL A 188 1.19 2.12 -7.50
N VAL A 189 2.41 1.73 -7.15
CA VAL A 189 2.71 0.90 -5.98
C VAL A 189 3.69 1.61 -5.07
N ASN A 190 3.41 1.57 -3.76
CA ASN A 190 4.22 2.21 -2.73
C ASN A 190 5.16 1.22 -2.06
N ASN A 191 6.47 1.48 -2.08
CA ASN A 191 7.42 0.83 -1.18
C ASN A 191 7.22 1.37 0.23
N SER A 192 6.34 0.72 0.98
CA SER A 192 5.88 1.18 2.29
C SER A 192 6.82 0.83 3.44
N ARG A 193 7.66 -0.19 3.26
CA ARG A 193 8.69 -0.62 4.22
C ARG A 193 9.91 -1.13 3.47
N PHE A 194 11.07 -0.66 3.89
CA PHE A 194 12.35 -1.20 3.46
C PHE A 194 13.28 -1.30 4.67
N LEU A 195 13.85 -2.47 4.89
CA LEU A 195 14.66 -2.79 6.07
C LEU A 195 15.84 -3.65 5.67
N ILE A 196 17.06 -3.16 5.88
CA ILE A 196 18.25 -4.01 5.98
C ILE A 196 18.29 -4.52 7.41
N LEU A 197 18.44 -5.82 7.60
CA LEU A 197 18.40 -6.43 8.92
C LEU A 197 19.58 -5.95 9.79
N PRO A 198 19.40 -5.80 11.13
CA PRO A 198 20.38 -5.11 11.98
C PRO A 198 21.76 -5.74 12.01
N TRP A 199 21.88 -7.03 11.71
CA TRP A 199 23.16 -7.76 11.65
C TRP A 199 23.85 -7.70 10.29
N VAL A 200 23.28 -7.00 9.32
CA VAL A 200 23.82 -6.90 7.97
C VAL A 200 24.53 -5.56 7.79
N ARG A 201 25.85 -5.59 7.56
CA ARG A 201 26.74 -4.43 7.39
C ARG A 201 27.45 -4.50 6.03
N VAL A 202 26.67 -4.55 4.97
CA VAL A 202 27.17 -4.73 3.60
C VAL A 202 26.97 -3.45 2.82
N PRO A 203 28.05 -2.75 2.42
CA PRO A 203 27.94 -1.56 1.60
C PRO A 203 27.16 -1.82 0.30
N GLU A 204 26.45 -0.81 -0.18
CA GLU A 204 25.68 -0.84 -1.45
C GLU A 204 24.53 -1.85 -1.53
N LEU A 205 24.38 -2.76 -0.56
CA LEU A 205 23.35 -3.80 -0.56
C LEU A 205 21.94 -3.18 -0.70
N ALA A 206 21.66 -2.09 0.00
CA ALA A 206 20.34 -1.45 0.00
C ALA A 206 19.95 -0.95 -1.41
N SER A 207 20.83 -0.21 -2.07
CA SER A 207 20.59 0.28 -3.43
C SER A 207 20.55 -0.85 -4.46
N HIS A 208 21.39 -1.88 -4.28
CA HIS A 208 21.37 -3.06 -5.12
C HIS A 208 20.03 -3.80 -5.04
N ILE A 209 19.50 -4.01 -3.83
CA ILE A 209 18.20 -4.65 -3.62
C ILE A 209 17.09 -3.80 -4.26
N LEU A 210 17.05 -2.49 -4.01
CA LEU A 210 16.04 -1.59 -4.59
C LEU A 210 16.07 -1.60 -6.12
N GLY A 211 17.25 -1.58 -6.73
CA GLY A 211 17.40 -1.67 -8.18
C GLY A 211 16.98 -3.02 -8.74
N ARG A 212 17.18 -4.11 -8.00
CA ARG A 212 16.72 -5.45 -8.41
C ARG A 212 15.21 -5.60 -8.29
N VAL A 213 14.61 -5.13 -7.20
CA VAL A 213 13.16 -5.15 -7.02
C VAL A 213 12.48 -4.30 -8.11
N ALA A 214 12.98 -3.11 -8.40
CA ALA A 214 12.42 -2.25 -9.45
C ALA A 214 12.34 -2.94 -10.82
N ARG A 215 13.27 -3.86 -11.13
CA ARG A 215 13.28 -4.63 -12.38
C ARG A 215 12.32 -5.81 -12.42
N ARG A 216 11.83 -6.27 -11.27
CA ARG A 216 10.99 -7.47 -11.18
C ARG A 216 9.59 -7.24 -10.65
N VAL A 217 9.37 -6.18 -9.88
CA VAL A 217 8.10 -5.94 -9.18
C VAL A 217 6.90 -5.89 -10.12
N ALA A 218 7.07 -5.39 -11.35
CA ALA A 218 5.98 -5.34 -12.34
C ALA A 218 5.53 -6.75 -12.75
N SER A 219 6.48 -7.66 -13.05
CA SER A 219 6.18 -9.05 -13.40
C SER A 219 5.64 -9.83 -12.21
N ASP A 220 6.22 -9.66 -11.02
CA ASP A 220 5.75 -10.32 -9.80
C ASP A 220 4.32 -9.87 -9.45
N TRP A 221 4.02 -8.57 -9.62
CA TRP A 221 2.69 -8.01 -9.37
C TRP A 221 1.66 -8.52 -10.36
N GLN A 222 2.02 -8.52 -11.65
CA GLN A 222 1.17 -9.07 -12.72
C GLN A 222 0.88 -10.56 -12.48
N ALA A 223 1.88 -11.34 -12.11
CA ALA A 223 1.70 -12.77 -11.81
C ALA A 223 0.81 -13.02 -10.60
N HIS A 224 0.85 -12.13 -9.58
CA HIS A 224 0.13 -12.33 -8.33
C HIS A 224 -1.29 -11.74 -8.35
N TYR A 225 -1.49 -10.61 -9.03
CA TYR A 225 -2.74 -9.84 -9.00
C TYR A 225 -3.43 -9.70 -10.36
N GLY A 226 -2.79 -10.11 -11.45
CA GLY A 226 -3.37 -10.10 -12.79
C GLY A 226 -3.45 -8.72 -13.46
N HIS A 227 -2.79 -7.69 -12.90
CA HIS A 227 -2.76 -6.35 -13.50
C HIS A 227 -1.38 -5.71 -13.43
N ALA A 228 -1.13 -4.77 -14.36
CA ALA A 228 0.13 -4.07 -14.46
C ALA A 228 0.32 -3.05 -13.33
N VAL A 229 1.60 -2.74 -13.06
CA VAL A 229 2.05 -1.56 -12.33
C VAL A 229 3.11 -0.85 -13.17
N VAL A 230 3.08 0.48 -13.19
CA VAL A 230 3.92 1.28 -14.09
C VAL A 230 4.78 2.31 -13.37
N LEU A 231 4.47 2.58 -12.10
CA LEU A 231 5.22 3.55 -11.28
C LEU A 231 5.35 3.03 -9.85
N LEU A 232 6.53 3.18 -9.28
CA LEU A 232 6.75 3.00 -7.84
C LEU A 232 6.82 4.35 -7.16
N GLU A 233 6.37 4.42 -5.90
CA GLU A 233 6.58 5.55 -5.00
C GLU A 233 7.14 5.11 -3.66
N THR A 234 7.78 6.02 -2.93
CA THR A 234 8.15 5.83 -1.52
C THR A 234 8.22 7.15 -0.78
N PHE A 235 8.15 7.07 0.55
CA PHE A 235 8.16 8.22 1.45
C PHE A 235 9.25 8.02 2.50
N VAL A 236 10.29 8.86 2.42
CA VAL A 236 11.46 8.80 3.31
C VAL A 236 11.35 9.91 4.35
N GLU A 237 11.32 9.56 5.63
CA GLU A 237 11.28 10.52 6.75
C GLU A 237 12.61 11.27 6.83
N ARG A 238 12.56 12.58 6.55
CA ARG A 238 13.74 13.44 6.35
C ARG A 238 14.63 13.56 7.57
N GLU A 239 14.01 13.61 8.75
CA GLU A 239 14.74 13.74 10.01
C GLU A 239 15.55 12.50 10.36
N ARG A 240 15.17 11.34 9.81
CA ARG A 240 15.81 10.05 10.10
C ARG A 240 16.72 9.56 8.98
N PHE A 241 16.36 9.83 7.71
CA PHE A 241 17.00 9.22 6.56
C PHE A 241 17.23 10.22 5.43
N ARG A 242 18.36 10.11 4.76
CA ARG A 242 18.72 10.94 3.60
C ARG A 242 18.19 10.41 2.26
N GLY A 243 17.63 9.20 2.23
CA GLY A 243 17.18 8.55 0.99
C GLY A 243 18.30 8.18 0.02
N SER A 244 19.55 8.07 0.48
CA SER A 244 20.72 7.81 -0.35
C SER A 244 20.62 6.51 -1.14
N CYS A 245 20.08 5.44 -0.53
CA CYS A 245 19.90 4.15 -1.20
C CYS A 245 18.89 4.22 -2.35
N TYR A 246 17.84 5.07 -2.25
CA TYR A 246 16.89 5.30 -3.33
C TYR A 246 17.54 6.07 -4.47
N ARG A 247 18.31 7.15 -4.17
CA ARG A 247 19.05 7.92 -5.18
C ARG A 247 20.06 7.03 -5.91
N ALA A 248 20.83 6.22 -5.17
CA ALA A 248 21.80 5.27 -5.74
C ALA A 248 21.11 4.15 -6.55
N ALA A 249 19.84 3.87 -6.33
CA ALA A 249 19.03 2.95 -7.13
C ALA A 249 18.25 3.65 -8.25
N ASN A 250 18.59 4.90 -8.61
CA ASN A 250 17.99 5.72 -9.67
C ASN A 250 16.50 6.08 -9.45
N TRP A 251 16.05 6.12 -8.19
CA TRP A 251 14.76 6.70 -7.88
C TRP A 251 14.83 8.23 -7.95
N LEU A 252 13.81 8.83 -8.54
CA LEU A 252 13.72 10.27 -8.75
C LEU A 252 13.10 10.94 -7.52
N TYR A 253 13.78 11.94 -6.98
CA TYR A 253 13.20 12.81 -5.97
C TYR A 253 12.23 13.78 -6.64
N VAL A 254 10.99 13.85 -6.16
CA VAL A 254 9.94 14.66 -6.76
C VAL A 254 9.36 15.73 -5.82
N GLY A 255 9.87 15.85 -4.60
CA GLY A 255 9.45 16.86 -3.63
C GLY A 255 9.16 16.28 -2.25
N GLN A 256 8.41 17.00 -1.44
CA GLN A 256 8.16 16.68 -0.03
C GLN A 256 6.68 16.66 0.29
N THR A 257 6.30 15.83 1.27
CA THR A 257 4.97 15.87 1.86
C THR A 257 4.82 17.10 2.75
N GLN A 258 3.58 17.54 2.97
CA GLN A 258 3.29 18.68 3.83
C GLN A 258 3.21 18.34 5.33
N GLY A 259 3.68 17.16 5.76
CA GLY A 259 3.60 16.72 7.16
C GLY A 259 2.18 16.44 7.67
N ARG A 260 1.20 16.32 6.77
CA ARG A 260 -0.20 16.06 7.15
C ARG A 260 -0.45 14.56 7.30
N THR A 261 -1.22 14.18 8.33
CA THR A 261 -1.62 12.80 8.53
C THR A 261 -2.97 12.49 7.89
N ARG A 262 -3.19 11.24 7.47
CA ARG A 262 -4.44 10.78 6.84
C ARG A 262 -5.69 10.99 7.71
N GLN A 263 -5.52 11.11 9.04
CA GLN A 263 -6.61 11.23 10.01
C GLN A 263 -6.84 12.68 10.47
N ASP A 264 -5.96 13.61 10.09
CA ASP A 264 -6.06 15.01 10.49
C ASP A 264 -7.03 15.79 9.60
N ARG A 265 -8.32 15.70 9.95
CA ARG A 265 -9.38 16.46 9.28
C ARG A 265 -9.38 17.96 9.64
N ARG A 266 -8.71 18.33 10.73
CA ARG A 266 -8.70 19.70 11.26
C ARG A 266 -7.38 20.42 11.02
N HIS A 267 -6.44 19.81 10.31
CA HIS A 267 -5.09 20.37 10.05
C HIS A 267 -4.29 20.73 11.30
N GLN A 268 -4.52 20.05 12.42
CA GLN A 268 -3.92 20.32 13.73
C GLN A 268 -2.73 19.44 14.07
N LEU A 269 -2.59 18.28 13.40
CA LEU A 269 -1.52 17.32 13.64
C LEU A 269 -0.42 17.47 12.59
N GLN A 270 0.74 17.95 12.99
CA GLN A 270 1.93 17.93 12.15
C GLN A 270 2.59 16.54 12.25
N GLY A 271 2.51 15.77 11.18
CA GLY A 271 3.31 14.58 11.02
C GLY A 271 4.69 14.91 10.45
N PRO A 272 5.66 13.98 10.47
CA PRO A 272 6.98 14.23 9.91
C PRO A 272 6.91 14.53 8.41
N VAL A 273 7.69 15.51 7.97
CA VAL A 273 7.89 15.79 6.53
C VAL A 273 8.69 14.66 5.93
N LYS A 274 8.25 14.16 4.77
CA LYS A 274 8.89 13.04 4.06
C LYS A 274 9.28 13.47 2.66
N ASP A 275 10.48 13.08 2.26
CA ASP A 275 10.92 13.15 0.88
C ASP A 275 10.15 12.12 0.06
N VAL A 276 9.66 12.51 -1.09
CA VAL A 276 8.91 11.65 -2.01
C VAL A 276 9.82 11.26 -3.15
N PHE A 277 10.00 9.96 -3.32
CA PHE A 277 10.73 9.40 -4.45
C PHE A 277 9.79 8.56 -5.30
N VAL A 278 10.03 8.56 -6.60
CA VAL A 278 9.31 7.72 -7.57
C VAL A 278 10.29 6.99 -8.48
N TYR A 279 9.87 5.85 -9.00
CA TYR A 279 10.62 5.08 -9.98
C TYR A 279 9.71 4.66 -11.12
N PRO A 280 9.81 5.27 -12.31
CA PRO A 280 9.09 4.82 -13.49
C PRO A 280 9.56 3.43 -13.91
N LEU A 281 8.64 2.48 -14.02
CA LEU A 281 8.93 1.11 -14.47
C LEU A 281 8.96 1.01 -16.00
N GLN A 282 8.36 1.99 -16.68
CA GLN A 282 8.27 2.08 -18.14
C GLN A 282 8.50 3.52 -18.59
N ARG A 283 9.10 3.70 -19.77
CA ARG A 283 9.37 5.03 -20.33
C ARG A 283 8.09 5.84 -20.61
N ASN A 284 7.04 5.16 -21.05
CA ASN A 284 5.74 5.75 -21.37
C ASN A 284 4.76 5.76 -20.19
N PHE A 285 5.25 5.69 -18.95
CA PHE A 285 4.40 5.61 -17.75
C PHE A 285 3.35 6.74 -17.66
N ARG A 286 3.69 7.96 -18.11
CA ARG A 286 2.74 9.08 -18.11
C ARG A 286 1.57 8.86 -19.05
N GLN A 287 1.80 8.29 -20.23
CA GLN A 287 0.72 7.94 -21.18
C GLN A 287 -0.22 6.90 -20.59
N GLN A 288 0.32 5.92 -19.85
CA GLN A 288 -0.50 4.89 -19.19
C GLN A 288 -1.24 5.40 -17.94
N LEU A 289 -0.76 6.46 -17.33
CA LEU A 289 -1.35 7.07 -16.12
C LEU A 289 -2.26 8.26 -16.41
N ARG A 290 -2.41 8.65 -17.66
CA ARG A 290 -3.23 9.77 -18.10
C ARG A 290 -4.08 9.36 -19.30
N HIS A 291 -5.29 9.89 -19.40
CA HIS A 291 -5.96 9.93 -20.70
C HIS A 291 -5.20 10.94 -21.57
N VAL A 292 -4.53 10.46 -22.58
CA VAL A 292 -4.13 11.30 -23.69
C VAL A 292 -5.37 11.35 -24.58
N ASP A 293 -6.17 12.43 -24.47
CA ASP A 293 -7.12 12.75 -25.50
C ASP A 293 -6.31 12.93 -26.77
N GLY A 294 -6.45 11.96 -27.71
CA GLY A 294 -5.85 12.00 -29.02
C GLY A 294 -6.64 12.93 -29.95
#